data_56d498ae9b5bbf317a0d36544fc6a84b
#
_entry.id   56d498ae9b5bbf317a0d36544fc6a84b
#
_cell.length_a   1.000
_cell.length_b   1.000
_cell.length_c   1.000
_cell.angle_alpha   90.00
_cell.angle_beta   90.00
_cell.angle_gamma   90.00
#
_symmetry.space_group_name_H-M   'P 1'
#
loop_
_entity.id
_entity.type
_entity.pdbx_description
1 polymer ?
#
loop_
_entity_poly.entity_id
_entity_poly.type
_entity_poly.pdbx_seq_one_letter_code
_entity_poly.pdbx_strand_id
1 'polypeptide(L)'
;KEVIARRSGFLNAAGRYKCQTYCFTTLDKRSESKSDTLEKDSELNMSKMNITEWKSTSYFEAKNRYKDVITGFIDYTEKTENRVSVSASFSNRELGEPSGGVESNPYIFVNGIQDADINIFKNLIHAPTIAQRPLTSPLAFNAFMYYNFYLEQTFLEGEELIHEIRVEPIFKEEALFSGTLYIKSESYEPEGYELAVNKGAMSYFKEMRIVSSYKDFNGKLLPTKREFIYLIEEKNLFSEN
;
A
#
# COMPACT_ATOMS: atom_id res chain seq x y z
N LYS A 1 -5.75 -22.84 1.19
CA LYS A 1 -7.15 -22.98 0.74
C LYS A 1 -8.11 -22.41 1.78
N GLU A 2 -7.94 -22.72 3.07
CA GLU A 2 -8.82 -22.27 4.16
C GLU A 2 -8.96 -20.74 4.24
N VAL A 3 -7.86 -19.98 4.14
CA VAL A 3 -7.87 -18.51 4.12
C VAL A 3 -8.77 -17.97 3.00
N ILE A 4 -8.64 -18.54 1.79
CA ILE A 4 -9.45 -18.13 0.63
C ILE A 4 -10.94 -18.45 0.88
N ALA A 5 -11.25 -19.59 1.49
CA ALA A 5 -12.62 -19.94 1.83
C ALA A 5 -13.24 -18.98 2.88
N ARG A 6 -12.44 -18.53 3.85
CA ARG A 6 -12.88 -17.61 4.92
C ARG A 6 -12.80 -16.13 4.54
N ARG A 7 -12.22 -15.79 3.40
CA ARG A 7 -11.94 -14.44 2.94
C ARG A 7 -13.14 -13.48 3.01
N SER A 8 -14.32 -13.93 2.59
CA SER A 8 -15.53 -13.11 2.63
C SER A 8 -15.94 -12.71 4.05
N GLY A 9 -15.64 -13.57 5.04
CA GLY A 9 -15.80 -13.26 6.46
C GLY A 9 -14.90 -12.11 6.86
N PHE A 10 -13.61 -12.17 6.56
CA PHE A 10 -12.65 -11.10 6.87
C PHE A 10 -13.00 -9.78 6.17
N LEU A 11 -13.41 -9.83 4.90
CA LEU A 11 -13.82 -8.65 4.14
C LEU A 11 -15.03 -7.94 4.77
N ASN A 12 -16.02 -8.71 5.23
CA ASN A 12 -17.27 -8.17 5.75
C ASN A 12 -17.19 -7.82 7.25
N ALA A 13 -16.28 -8.44 8.00
CA ALA A 13 -16.15 -8.24 9.44
C ALA A 13 -15.75 -6.81 9.83
N ALA A 14 -15.02 -6.10 8.96
CA ALA A 14 -14.57 -4.74 9.25
C ALA A 14 -15.73 -3.77 9.53
N GLY A 15 -16.87 -3.90 8.78
CA GLY A 15 -18.08 -3.11 9.00
C GLY A 15 -17.81 -1.60 8.98
N ARG A 16 -18.08 -0.96 10.11
CA ARG A 16 -17.76 0.46 10.36
C ARG A 16 -16.72 0.56 11.47
N TYR A 17 -15.73 1.42 11.27
CA TYR A 17 -14.77 1.75 12.33
C TYR A 17 -14.26 3.19 12.21
N LYS A 18 -13.73 3.68 13.32
CA LYS A 18 -13.04 4.96 13.46
C LYS A 18 -11.67 4.68 14.05
N CYS A 19 -10.64 5.28 13.50
CA CYS A 19 -9.27 5.15 14.01
C CYS A 19 -8.52 6.48 13.97
N GLN A 20 -7.43 6.54 14.71
CA GLN A 20 -6.42 7.59 14.54
C GLN A 20 -5.40 7.06 13.53
N THR A 21 -5.13 7.83 12.50
CA THR A 21 -4.17 7.49 11.46
C THR A 21 -2.96 8.42 11.56
N TYR A 22 -1.78 7.84 11.49
CA TYR A 22 -0.52 8.57 11.37
C TYR A 22 0.18 8.11 10.10
N CYS A 23 0.58 9.04 9.26
CA CYS A 23 1.35 8.78 8.07
C CYS A 23 2.66 9.54 8.12
N PHE A 24 3.72 8.84 7.77
CA PHE A 24 5.06 9.38 7.63
C PHE A 24 5.58 8.99 6.25
N THR A 25 5.97 9.97 5.44
CA THR A 25 6.49 9.74 4.10
C THR A 25 7.87 10.36 3.96
N THR A 26 8.80 9.58 3.43
CA THR A 26 10.13 10.05 3.04
C THR A 26 10.32 9.82 1.55
N LEU A 27 10.89 10.80 0.87
CA LEU A 27 11.24 10.68 -0.53
C LEU A 27 12.69 11.14 -0.70
N ASP A 28 13.56 10.24 -1.14
CA ASP A 28 14.97 10.54 -1.41
C ASP A 28 15.25 10.51 -2.91
N LYS A 29 16.05 11.47 -3.37
CA LYS A 29 16.53 11.53 -4.74
C LYS A 29 17.85 10.75 -4.86
N ARG A 30 17.80 9.56 -5.44
CA ARG A 30 19.01 8.77 -5.73
C ARG A 30 19.70 9.31 -6.97
N SER A 31 21.01 9.59 -6.87
CA SER A 31 21.87 9.80 -8.04
C SER A 31 22.17 8.45 -8.69
N GLU A 32 22.23 8.39 -10.01
CA GLU A 32 22.49 7.17 -10.83
C GLU A 32 23.93 6.63 -10.65
N SER A 33 24.40 6.36 -9.44
CA SER A 33 25.66 5.68 -9.21
C SER A 33 25.44 4.21 -8.82
N LYS A 34 25.41 3.37 -9.88
CA LYS A 34 25.82 1.97 -9.86
C LYS A 34 25.38 1.07 -8.68
N SER A 35 24.09 0.87 -8.46
CA SER A 35 23.54 -0.48 -8.17
C SER A 35 22.02 -0.44 -8.19
N ASP A 36 21.46 -1.33 -8.97
CA ASP A 36 20.00 -1.46 -9.24
C ASP A 36 19.25 -2.22 -8.13
N THR A 37 19.80 -2.33 -6.94
CA THR A 37 19.20 -3.06 -5.82
C THR A 37 18.98 -2.14 -4.64
N LEU A 38 17.81 -2.30 -3.99
CA LEU A 38 17.45 -1.71 -2.71
C LEU A 38 18.35 -2.27 -1.59
N GLU A 39 19.68 -2.05 -1.66
CA GLU A 39 20.58 -2.38 -0.57
C GLU A 39 20.41 -1.35 0.56
N LYS A 40 20.17 -1.90 1.74
CA LYS A 40 20.14 -1.24 3.03
C LYS A 40 21.49 -0.58 3.27
N ASP A 41 21.65 0.63 3.51
CA ASP A 41 22.84 1.35 3.98
C ASP A 41 23.47 2.33 2.97
N SER A 42 22.66 3.27 2.43
CA SER A 42 23.21 4.57 2.12
C SER A 42 22.90 5.49 3.32
N GLU A 43 23.90 6.15 3.87
CA GLU A 43 23.70 7.21 4.86
C GLU A 43 22.67 8.20 4.30
N LEU A 44 21.50 8.24 4.93
CA LEU A 44 20.37 9.08 4.56
C LEU A 44 20.82 10.54 4.69
N ASN A 45 21.05 11.20 3.56
CA ASN A 45 21.37 12.62 3.57
C ASN A 45 20.09 13.43 3.79
N MET A 46 19.76 13.67 5.05
CA MET A 46 18.52 14.35 5.50
C MET A 46 18.28 15.70 4.81
N SER A 47 19.33 16.39 4.34
CA SER A 47 19.22 17.69 3.67
C SER A 47 18.63 17.62 2.24
N LYS A 48 18.52 16.42 1.65
CA LYS A 48 17.96 16.19 0.31
C LYS A 48 16.65 15.43 0.33
N MET A 49 16.17 15.04 1.50
CA MET A 49 14.93 14.27 1.65
C MET A 49 13.72 15.19 1.71
N ASN A 50 12.68 14.78 1.01
CA ASN A 50 11.34 15.33 1.25
C ASN A 50 10.68 14.48 2.33
N ILE A 51 10.30 15.11 3.44
CA ILE A 51 9.67 14.43 4.57
C ILE A 51 8.32 15.10 4.81
N THR A 52 7.25 14.31 4.85
CA THR A 52 5.94 14.78 5.23
C THR A 52 5.34 13.88 6.32
N GLU A 53 4.67 14.51 7.26
CA GLU A 53 3.91 13.84 8.30
C GLU A 53 2.49 14.37 8.36
N TRP A 54 1.52 13.49 8.55
CA TRP A 54 0.18 13.91 8.86
C TRP A 54 -0.52 12.98 9.85
N LYS A 55 -1.44 13.56 10.59
CA LYS A 55 -2.32 12.84 11.51
C LYS A 55 -3.76 13.12 11.13
N SER A 56 -4.60 12.11 11.17
CA SER A 56 -6.03 12.27 10.93
C SER A 56 -6.86 11.40 11.86
N THR A 57 -8.13 11.78 11.98
CA THR A 57 -9.17 10.87 12.41
C THR A 57 -9.83 10.30 11.18
N SER A 58 -9.66 9.00 10.97
CA SER A 58 -10.13 8.29 9.79
C SER A 58 -11.38 7.49 10.12
N TYR A 59 -12.37 7.60 9.25
CA TYR A 59 -13.64 6.89 9.32
C TYR A 59 -13.75 5.97 8.13
N PHE A 60 -14.10 4.74 8.38
CA PHE A 60 -14.38 3.73 7.36
C PHE A 60 -15.79 3.22 7.50
N GLU A 61 -16.47 3.04 6.38
CA GLU A 61 -17.75 2.36 6.29
C GLU A 61 -17.73 1.35 5.15
N ALA A 62 -18.36 0.19 5.37
CA ALA A 62 -18.51 -0.84 4.36
C ALA A 62 -18.94 -0.25 3.00
N LYS A 63 -18.50 -0.87 1.89
CA LYS A 63 -18.58 -0.40 0.50
C LYS A 63 -17.55 0.69 0.14
N ASN A 64 -16.39 0.67 0.81
CA ASN A 64 -15.24 1.54 0.52
C ASN A 64 -15.55 3.05 0.67
N ARG A 65 -16.35 3.42 1.65
CA ARG A 65 -16.54 4.81 2.01
C ARG A 65 -15.52 5.19 3.06
N TYR A 66 -14.73 6.22 2.75
CA TYR A 66 -13.68 6.76 3.60
C TYR A 66 -13.93 8.23 3.86
N LYS A 67 -13.57 8.67 5.06
CA LYS A 67 -13.49 10.09 5.40
C LYS A 67 -12.30 10.29 6.32
N ASP A 68 -11.39 11.16 5.93
CA ASP A 68 -10.30 11.62 6.76
C ASP A 68 -10.54 13.04 7.22
N VAL A 69 -10.34 13.28 8.51
CA VAL A 69 -10.29 14.61 9.10
C VAL A 69 -8.86 14.83 9.54
N ILE A 70 -8.09 15.58 8.75
CA ILE A 70 -6.70 15.89 9.06
C ILE A 70 -6.67 16.79 10.31
N THR A 71 -5.92 16.35 11.32
CA THR A 71 -5.77 17.06 12.60
C THR A 71 -4.38 17.67 12.76
N GLY A 72 -3.43 17.29 11.94
CA GLY A 72 -2.09 17.86 11.90
C GLY A 72 -1.36 17.47 10.62
N PHE A 73 -0.59 18.40 10.07
CA PHE A 73 0.24 18.19 8.88
C PHE A 73 1.54 18.97 9.04
N ILE A 74 2.67 18.35 8.73
CA ILE A 74 3.98 18.98 8.72
C ILE A 74 4.68 18.55 7.43
N ASP A 75 5.21 19.54 6.71
CA ASP A 75 6.08 19.34 5.55
C ASP A 75 7.46 19.92 5.89
N TYR A 76 8.44 19.04 6.03
CA TYR A 76 9.85 19.40 6.30
C TYR A 76 10.63 19.66 5.01
N THR A 77 9.97 19.65 3.87
CA THR A 77 10.66 19.84 2.59
C THR A 77 11.21 21.25 2.49
N GLU A 78 12.52 21.40 2.24
CA GLU A 78 13.09 22.70 1.95
C GLU A 78 12.45 23.31 0.70
N LYS A 79 11.92 24.52 0.81
CA LYS A 79 11.37 25.27 -0.32
C LYS A 79 12.54 25.76 -1.19
N THR A 80 12.85 25.01 -2.23
CA THR A 80 13.75 25.49 -3.29
C THR A 80 12.94 26.32 -4.29
N GLU A 81 13.50 27.44 -4.76
CA GLU A 81 12.81 28.42 -5.62
C GLU A 81 12.31 27.88 -6.98
N ASN A 82 12.66 26.65 -7.36
CA ASN A 82 12.31 26.02 -8.64
C ASN A 82 11.32 24.85 -8.51
N ARG A 83 10.34 24.94 -7.63
CA ARG A 83 9.30 23.91 -7.55
C ARG A 83 8.23 24.11 -8.61
N VAL A 84 8.03 23.08 -9.43
CA VAL A 84 6.79 22.90 -10.17
C VAL A 84 5.75 22.45 -9.13
N SER A 85 4.90 23.35 -8.69
CA SER A 85 3.78 23.02 -7.83
C SER A 85 2.71 22.33 -8.65
N VAL A 86 2.53 21.03 -8.44
CA VAL A 86 1.37 20.31 -8.95
C VAL A 86 0.31 20.34 -7.86
N SER A 87 -0.68 21.20 -7.99
CA SER A 87 -1.82 21.25 -7.09
C SER A 87 -2.75 20.07 -7.40
N ALA A 88 -2.74 19.05 -6.57
CA ALA A 88 -3.77 18.01 -6.58
C ALA A 88 -4.99 18.54 -5.82
N SER A 89 -6.03 18.95 -6.54
CA SER A 89 -7.30 19.27 -5.93
C SER A 89 -8.07 17.99 -5.65
N PHE A 90 -8.30 17.66 -4.39
CA PHE A 90 -9.22 16.61 -3.97
C PHE A 90 -10.66 17.11 -4.19
N SER A 91 -11.24 16.79 -5.32
CA SER A 91 -12.68 16.97 -5.49
C SER A 91 -13.40 15.77 -4.91
N ASN A 92 -14.02 15.93 -3.74
CA ASN A 92 -15.04 15.03 -3.28
C ASN A 92 -16.27 15.25 -4.16
N ARG A 93 -16.50 14.38 -5.13
CA ARG A 93 -17.49 14.51 -6.20
C ARG A 93 -18.95 14.55 -5.69
N GLU A 94 -19.18 14.37 -4.39
CA GLU A 94 -20.51 14.40 -3.78
C GLU A 94 -20.83 15.65 -2.95
N LEU A 95 -19.85 16.53 -2.68
CA LEU A 95 -20.08 17.76 -1.91
C LEU A 95 -19.26 18.87 -2.58
N GLY A 96 -19.90 19.67 -3.37
CA GLY A 96 -19.34 20.71 -4.25
C GLY A 96 -18.67 21.90 -3.56
N GLU A 97 -17.70 21.67 -2.69
CA GLU A 97 -16.83 22.71 -2.17
C GLU A 97 -15.35 22.36 -2.42
N PRO A 98 -14.56 23.22 -3.02
CA PRO A 98 -13.11 23.02 -3.14
C PRO A 98 -12.49 23.23 -1.75
N SER A 99 -12.17 22.13 -1.05
CA SER A 99 -11.30 22.21 0.11
C SER A 99 -9.92 22.63 -0.33
N GLY A 100 -9.35 23.66 0.30
CA GLY A 100 -8.09 24.28 -0.04
C GLY A 100 -7.00 23.25 -0.34
N GLY A 101 -6.37 23.39 -1.52
CA GLY A 101 -5.36 22.46 -1.98
C GLY A 101 -4.13 22.55 -1.10
N VAL A 102 -3.73 21.41 -0.53
CA VAL A 102 -2.37 21.21 -0.07
C VAL A 102 -1.55 20.97 -1.33
N GLU A 103 -0.51 21.79 -1.59
CA GLU A 103 0.44 21.50 -2.66
C GLU A 103 1.03 20.11 -2.40
N SER A 104 0.64 19.12 -3.21
CA SER A 104 1.11 17.76 -3.03
C SER A 104 2.32 17.49 -3.93
N ASN A 105 3.33 16.87 -3.35
CA ASN A 105 4.45 16.36 -4.13
C ASN A 105 3.93 15.23 -5.05
N PRO A 106 4.10 15.32 -6.39
CA PRO A 106 3.57 14.33 -7.34
C PRO A 106 4.16 12.93 -7.14
N TYR A 107 5.28 12.82 -6.44
CA TYR A 107 5.92 11.54 -6.13
C TYR A 107 5.35 10.87 -4.87
N ILE A 108 4.48 11.55 -4.12
CA ILE A 108 3.80 11.02 -2.94
C ILE A 108 2.37 10.66 -3.35
N PHE A 109 2.08 9.36 -3.45
CA PHE A 109 0.75 8.92 -3.91
C PHE A 109 -0.23 8.62 -2.77
N VAL A 110 0.23 8.46 -1.52
CA VAL A 110 -0.64 8.24 -0.35
C VAL A 110 -0.94 9.57 0.31
N ASN A 111 -2.13 10.09 0.06
CA ASN A 111 -2.61 11.36 0.63
C ASN A 111 -3.74 11.16 1.64
N GLY A 112 -4.17 9.93 1.86
CA GLY A 112 -5.22 9.57 2.80
C GLY A 112 -5.35 8.07 2.96
N ILE A 113 -6.20 7.64 3.89
CA ILE A 113 -6.42 6.21 4.17
C ILE A 113 -6.98 5.47 2.95
N GLN A 114 -7.72 6.14 2.08
CA GLN A 114 -8.27 5.55 0.87
C GLN A 114 -7.17 5.10 -0.10
N ASP A 115 -6.13 5.92 -0.29
CA ASP A 115 -5.01 5.59 -1.18
C ASP A 115 -4.20 4.43 -0.63
N ALA A 116 -4.18 4.31 0.69
CA ALA A 116 -3.52 3.21 1.38
C ALA A 116 -4.35 1.92 1.44
N ASP A 117 -5.60 1.88 0.94
CA ASP A 117 -6.47 0.69 1.06
C ASP A 117 -6.17 -0.37 0.00
N ILE A 118 -5.06 -1.07 0.17
CA ILE A 118 -4.75 -2.28 -0.58
C ILE A 118 -5.34 -3.48 0.17
N ASN A 119 -6.60 -3.77 -0.11
CA ASN A 119 -7.35 -4.81 0.60
C ASN A 119 -7.24 -6.14 -0.15
N ILE A 120 -6.37 -7.04 0.34
CA ILE A 120 -6.12 -8.36 -0.27
C ILE A 120 -7.30 -9.33 -0.15
N PHE A 121 -8.31 -9.03 0.66
CA PHE A 121 -9.53 -9.86 0.76
C PHE A 121 -10.50 -9.63 -0.41
N LYS A 122 -10.32 -8.57 -1.21
CA LYS A 122 -11.03 -8.38 -2.48
C LYS A 122 -10.48 -9.34 -3.54
N ASN A 123 -11.30 -9.73 -4.52
CA ASN A 123 -10.81 -10.51 -5.66
C ASN A 123 -9.90 -9.67 -6.56
N LEU A 124 -10.36 -8.44 -6.85
CA LEU A 124 -9.67 -7.46 -7.65
C LEU A 124 -9.43 -6.20 -6.80
N ILE A 125 -8.22 -5.73 -6.80
CA ILE A 125 -7.77 -4.54 -6.07
C ILE A 125 -7.62 -3.41 -7.08
N HIS A 126 -8.47 -2.40 -6.96
CA HIS A 126 -8.41 -1.20 -7.78
C HIS A 126 -7.46 -0.19 -7.12
N ALA A 127 -6.29 -0.05 -7.68
CA ALA A 127 -5.26 0.90 -7.24
C ALA A 127 -4.72 1.67 -8.47
N PRO A 128 -5.49 2.62 -9.03
CA PRO A 128 -5.17 3.26 -10.31
C PRO A 128 -3.88 4.07 -10.27
N THR A 129 -3.44 4.51 -9.10
CA THR A 129 -2.15 5.16 -8.90
C THR A 129 -0.96 4.19 -9.04
N ILE A 130 -1.16 2.90 -8.81
CA ILE A 130 -0.12 1.87 -8.89
C ILE A 130 -0.16 1.15 -10.23
N ALA A 131 -1.34 0.71 -10.65
CA ALA A 131 -1.52 -0.13 -11.83
C ALA A 131 -2.73 0.30 -12.66
N GLN A 132 -2.60 0.30 -13.99
CA GLN A 132 -3.70 0.67 -14.91
C GLN A 132 -4.83 -0.35 -14.89
N ARG A 133 -4.50 -1.63 -14.68
CA ARG A 133 -5.47 -2.71 -14.56
C ARG A 133 -5.62 -3.13 -13.10
N PRO A 134 -6.83 -3.55 -12.68
CA PRO A 134 -7.01 -4.09 -11.34
C PRO A 134 -6.06 -5.25 -11.07
N LEU A 135 -5.42 -5.22 -9.90
CA LEU A 135 -4.52 -6.28 -9.44
C LEU A 135 -5.34 -7.46 -8.91
N THR A 136 -5.07 -8.67 -9.40
CA THR A 136 -5.70 -9.88 -8.85
C THR A 136 -5.08 -10.23 -7.51
N SER A 137 -5.91 -10.36 -6.48
CA SER A 137 -5.44 -10.70 -5.14
C SER A 137 -4.91 -12.14 -5.05
N PRO A 138 -3.83 -12.40 -4.28
CA PRO A 138 -3.41 -13.76 -3.97
C PRO A 138 -4.41 -14.52 -3.07
N LEU A 139 -5.40 -13.83 -2.51
CA LEU A 139 -6.53 -14.43 -1.79
C LEU A 139 -7.83 -14.43 -2.60
N ALA A 140 -7.81 -14.12 -3.90
CA ALA A 140 -8.98 -14.21 -4.77
C ALA A 140 -9.54 -15.65 -4.80
N PHE A 141 -10.84 -15.80 -5.05
CA PHE A 141 -11.49 -17.12 -5.09
C PHE A 141 -10.84 -18.08 -6.12
N ASN A 142 -10.28 -17.53 -7.19
CA ASN A 142 -9.60 -18.24 -8.27
C ASN A 142 -8.07 -18.04 -8.23
N ALA A 143 -7.50 -17.69 -7.06
CA ALA A 143 -6.07 -17.38 -6.92
C ALA A 143 -5.14 -18.49 -7.45
N PHE A 144 -5.53 -19.77 -7.31
CA PHE A 144 -4.74 -20.91 -7.81
C PHE A 144 -4.61 -20.97 -9.35
N MET A 145 -5.37 -20.16 -10.10
CA MET A 145 -5.19 -20.02 -11.55
C MET A 145 -4.10 -19.01 -11.91
N TYR A 146 -3.71 -18.17 -10.95
CA TYR A 146 -2.78 -17.07 -11.17
C TYR A 146 -1.50 -17.19 -10.34
N TYR A 147 -1.52 -17.99 -9.28
CA TYR A 147 -0.43 -18.07 -8.30
C TYR A 147 -0.09 -19.50 -7.92
N ASN A 148 1.20 -19.74 -7.73
CA ASN A 148 1.74 -20.85 -6.98
C ASN A 148 1.99 -20.42 -5.54
N PHE A 149 1.73 -21.32 -4.58
CA PHE A 149 1.92 -21.09 -3.15
C PHE A 149 2.85 -22.15 -2.57
N TYR A 150 3.85 -21.70 -1.82
CA TYR A 150 4.84 -22.56 -1.19
C TYR A 150 4.90 -22.25 0.30
N LEU A 151 4.75 -23.25 1.13
CA LEU A 151 5.00 -23.12 2.57
C LEU A 151 6.52 -23.13 2.77
N GLU A 152 7.10 -21.99 3.13
CA GLU A 152 8.54 -21.84 3.36
C GLU A 152 8.91 -22.33 4.75
N GLN A 153 8.18 -21.86 5.76
CA GLN A 153 8.38 -22.27 7.15
C GLN A 153 7.14 -22.03 8.00
N THR A 154 7.19 -22.58 9.20
CA THR A 154 6.24 -22.27 10.28
C THR A 154 7.06 -21.90 11.50
N PHE A 155 6.78 -20.75 12.09
CA PHE A 155 7.49 -20.24 13.25
C PHE A 155 6.51 -19.81 14.33
N LEU A 156 7.02 -19.71 15.57
CA LEU A 156 6.25 -19.27 16.72
C LEU A 156 6.41 -17.75 16.89
N GLU A 157 5.30 -17.02 16.92
CA GLU A 157 5.25 -15.61 17.25
C GLU A 157 4.36 -15.42 18.49
N GLY A 158 4.99 -15.11 19.62
CA GLY A 158 4.28 -15.16 20.91
C GLY A 158 3.83 -16.59 21.26
N GLU A 159 2.53 -16.82 21.34
CA GLU A 159 1.91 -18.12 21.58
C GLU A 159 1.27 -18.73 20.31
N GLU A 160 1.33 -18.03 19.17
CA GLU A 160 0.71 -18.43 17.92
C GLU A 160 1.72 -18.98 16.92
N LEU A 161 1.35 -20.05 16.22
CA LEU A 161 2.12 -20.58 15.09
C LEU A 161 1.72 -19.85 13.82
N ILE A 162 2.71 -19.27 13.13
CA ILE A 162 2.54 -18.52 11.89
C ILE A 162 3.14 -19.29 10.73
N HIS A 163 2.35 -19.50 9.69
CA HIS A 163 2.81 -20.03 8.41
C HIS A 163 3.30 -18.91 7.52
N GLU A 164 4.54 -19.01 7.08
CA GLU A 164 5.12 -18.16 6.05
C GLU A 164 4.90 -18.82 4.69
N ILE A 165 4.09 -18.18 3.85
CA ILE A 165 3.67 -18.73 2.56
C ILE A 165 4.15 -17.81 1.45
N ARG A 166 5.08 -18.30 0.64
CA ARG A 166 5.56 -17.62 -0.54
C ARG A 166 4.52 -17.68 -1.66
N VAL A 167 4.29 -16.55 -2.30
CA VAL A 167 3.36 -16.36 -3.41
C VAL A 167 4.16 -16.05 -4.67
N GLU A 168 4.00 -16.86 -5.71
CA GLU A 168 4.63 -16.64 -7.01
C GLU A 168 3.56 -16.52 -8.10
N PRO A 169 3.58 -15.43 -8.89
CA PRO A 169 2.68 -15.29 -10.02
C PRO A 169 3.07 -16.27 -11.14
N ILE A 170 2.07 -16.94 -11.72
CA ILE A 170 2.28 -17.82 -12.90
C ILE A 170 2.58 -16.95 -14.13
N PHE A 171 1.97 -15.77 -14.23
CA PHE A 171 2.11 -14.85 -15.36
C PHE A 171 2.83 -13.57 -14.92
N LYS A 172 4.10 -13.42 -15.30
CA LYS A 172 4.97 -12.35 -14.83
C LYS A 172 4.59 -10.95 -15.34
N GLU A 173 3.92 -10.86 -16.48
CA GLU A 173 3.50 -9.58 -17.09
C GLU A 173 2.08 -9.16 -16.73
N GLU A 174 1.34 -10.00 -15.99
CA GLU A 174 -0.02 -9.68 -15.58
C GLU A 174 -0.05 -8.85 -14.30
N ALA A 175 -1.22 -8.24 -14.04
CA ALA A 175 -1.47 -7.43 -12.84
C ALA A 175 -1.62 -8.31 -11.58
N LEU A 176 -0.50 -8.85 -11.12
CA LEU A 176 -0.36 -9.82 -10.05
C LEU A 176 0.67 -9.35 -9.02
N PHE A 177 0.78 -10.12 -7.95
CA PHE A 177 1.73 -9.91 -6.86
C PHE A 177 2.73 -11.06 -6.76
N SER A 178 3.90 -10.78 -6.21
CA SER A 178 4.85 -11.77 -5.71
C SER A 178 5.26 -11.43 -4.29
N GLY A 179 5.63 -12.39 -3.46
CA GLY A 179 6.08 -12.13 -2.10
C GLY A 179 5.57 -13.13 -1.10
N THR A 180 5.22 -12.68 0.10
CA THR A 180 4.93 -13.53 1.26
C THR A 180 3.61 -13.16 1.94
N LEU A 181 2.88 -14.19 2.36
CA LEU A 181 1.72 -14.08 3.26
C LEU A 181 2.07 -14.74 4.58
N TYR A 182 1.73 -14.09 5.68
CA TYR A 182 1.85 -14.61 7.05
C TYR A 182 0.46 -14.97 7.56
N ILE A 183 0.24 -16.25 7.86
CA ILE A 183 -1.08 -16.81 8.19
C ILE A 183 -1.01 -17.55 9.51
N LYS A 184 -1.90 -17.27 10.46
CA LYS A 184 -2.05 -17.99 11.71
C LYS A 184 -2.47 -19.44 11.45
N SER A 185 -1.80 -20.39 12.08
CA SER A 185 -1.99 -21.82 11.82
C SER A 185 -3.38 -22.33 12.22
N GLU A 186 -3.93 -21.84 13.32
CA GLU A 186 -5.18 -22.35 13.90
C GLU A 186 -6.41 -21.60 13.36
N SER A 187 -6.38 -20.27 13.40
CA SER A 187 -7.51 -19.44 12.96
C SER A 187 -7.56 -19.24 11.44
N TYR A 188 -6.45 -19.46 10.73
CA TYR A 188 -6.25 -19.11 9.31
C TYR A 188 -6.42 -17.63 9.02
N GLU A 189 -6.33 -16.78 10.03
CA GLU A 189 -6.34 -15.33 9.88
C GLU A 189 -5.01 -14.86 9.34
N PRO A 190 -5.00 -13.93 8.35
CA PRO A 190 -3.77 -13.26 7.97
C PRO A 190 -3.23 -12.38 9.11
N GLU A 191 -1.99 -12.62 9.51
CA GLU A 191 -1.23 -11.73 10.40
C GLU A 191 -0.70 -10.53 9.62
N GLY A 192 -0.32 -10.77 8.34
CA GLY A 192 0.18 -9.74 7.47
C GLY A 192 0.61 -10.27 6.11
N TYR A 193 1.22 -9.38 5.34
CA TYR A 193 1.83 -9.73 4.07
C TYR A 193 2.96 -8.77 3.69
N GLU A 194 3.85 -9.23 2.86
CA GLU A 194 4.84 -8.46 2.13
C GLU A 194 4.75 -8.83 0.66
N LEU A 195 4.20 -7.96 -0.17
CA LEU A 195 3.90 -8.22 -1.57
C LEU A 195 4.51 -7.15 -2.47
N ALA A 196 5.18 -7.58 -3.53
CA ALA A 196 5.63 -6.73 -4.63
C ALA A 196 4.65 -6.84 -5.79
N VAL A 197 4.41 -5.72 -6.47
CA VAL A 197 3.58 -5.67 -7.68
C VAL A 197 4.44 -6.05 -8.88
N ASN A 198 3.91 -6.90 -9.78
CA ASN A 198 4.61 -7.25 -11.01
C ASN A 198 4.91 -6.01 -11.86
N LYS A 199 6.14 -5.95 -12.42
CA LYS A 199 6.60 -4.80 -13.19
C LYS A 199 5.69 -4.48 -14.39
N GLY A 200 5.22 -5.48 -15.12
CA GLY A 200 4.33 -5.32 -16.29
C GLY A 200 2.96 -4.73 -15.96
N ALA A 201 2.57 -4.69 -14.68
CA ALA A 201 1.32 -4.08 -14.24
C ALA A 201 1.44 -2.57 -13.94
N MET A 202 2.64 -2.09 -13.66
CA MET A 202 2.91 -0.74 -13.18
C MET A 202 3.16 0.23 -14.32
N SER A 203 2.65 1.47 -14.19
CA SER A 203 2.82 2.51 -15.22
C SER A 203 3.97 3.46 -14.91
N TYR A 204 4.07 3.87 -13.64
CA TYR A 204 5.00 4.93 -13.21
C TYR A 204 6.08 4.41 -12.25
N PHE A 205 5.85 3.25 -11.65
CA PHE A 205 6.77 2.67 -10.69
C PHE A 205 7.70 1.67 -11.38
N LYS A 206 8.98 1.77 -11.07
CA LYS A 206 9.97 0.73 -11.44
C LYS A 206 9.83 -0.47 -10.51
N GLU A 207 9.58 -0.19 -9.23
CA GLU A 207 9.37 -1.16 -8.18
C GLU A 207 8.30 -0.66 -7.21
N MET A 208 7.50 -1.58 -6.68
CA MET A 208 6.51 -1.31 -5.65
C MET A 208 6.40 -2.53 -4.74
N ARG A 209 6.64 -2.34 -3.45
CA ARG A 209 6.45 -3.34 -2.41
C ARG A 209 5.52 -2.78 -1.34
N ILE A 210 4.60 -3.60 -0.89
CA ILE A 210 3.57 -3.25 0.07
C ILE A 210 3.67 -4.22 1.25
N VAL A 211 3.89 -3.68 2.44
CA VAL A 211 3.89 -4.44 3.69
C VAL A 211 2.65 -4.05 4.48
N SER A 212 1.92 -5.02 4.98
CA SER A 212 0.74 -4.76 5.82
C SER A 212 0.66 -5.75 6.97
N SER A 213 0.27 -5.26 8.15
CA SER A 213 -0.02 -6.08 9.31
C SER A 213 -1.46 -5.89 9.74
N TYR A 214 -2.05 -6.94 10.29
CA TYR A 214 -3.42 -6.97 10.77
C TYR A 214 -3.46 -7.31 12.24
N LYS A 215 -4.51 -6.87 12.92
CA LYS A 215 -4.85 -7.33 14.29
C LYS A 215 -6.35 -7.54 14.41
N ASP A 216 -6.71 -8.50 15.23
CA ASP A 216 -8.10 -8.66 15.64
C ASP A 216 -8.50 -7.60 16.68
N PHE A 217 -9.62 -6.96 16.44
CA PHE A 217 -10.28 -6.05 17.36
C PHE A 217 -11.73 -6.49 17.56
N ASN A 218 -11.98 -7.29 18.57
CA ASN A 218 -13.30 -7.83 18.89
C ASN A 218 -13.95 -8.60 17.73
N GLY A 219 -13.22 -9.53 17.13
CA GLY A 219 -13.66 -10.34 16.00
C GLY A 219 -13.62 -9.62 14.64
N LYS A 220 -12.96 -8.44 14.58
CA LYS A 220 -12.74 -7.69 13.34
C LYS A 220 -11.26 -7.62 13.03
N LEU A 221 -10.87 -8.25 11.96
CA LEU A 221 -9.50 -8.18 11.48
C LEU A 221 -9.28 -6.84 10.76
N LEU A 222 -8.53 -5.95 11.39
CA LEU A 222 -8.26 -4.60 10.87
C LEU A 222 -6.77 -4.39 10.57
N PRO A 223 -6.43 -3.65 9.50
CA PRO A 223 -5.04 -3.29 9.24
C PRO A 223 -4.55 -2.30 10.31
N THR A 224 -3.38 -2.58 10.89
CA THR A 224 -2.73 -1.72 11.89
C THR A 224 -1.53 -0.99 11.36
N LYS A 225 -0.88 -1.53 10.34
CA LYS A 225 0.27 -0.91 9.67
C LYS A 225 0.17 -1.16 8.17
N ARG A 226 0.53 -0.15 7.38
CA ARG A 226 0.84 -0.28 5.96
C ARG A 226 2.07 0.52 5.62
N GLU A 227 2.91 -0.07 4.81
CA GLU A 227 4.14 0.54 4.32
C GLU A 227 4.23 0.33 2.81
N PHE A 228 4.52 1.39 2.09
CA PHE A 228 4.74 1.36 0.65
C PHE A 228 6.19 1.74 0.39
N ILE A 229 6.92 0.85 -0.24
CA ILE A 229 8.30 1.05 -0.63
C ILE A 229 8.33 1.03 -2.15
N TYR A 230 8.75 2.13 -2.77
CA TYR A 230 8.66 2.25 -4.22
C TYR A 230 9.82 3.03 -4.82
N LEU A 231 10.09 2.75 -6.09
CA LEU A 231 11.05 3.45 -6.92
C LEU A 231 10.31 4.03 -8.15
N ILE A 232 10.53 5.33 -8.43
CA ILE A 232 9.97 6.04 -9.58
C ILE A 232 11.14 6.50 -10.46
N GLU A 233 10.99 6.37 -11.79
CA GLU A 233 11.91 6.97 -12.76
C GLU A 233 11.41 8.36 -13.15
N GLU A 234 12.21 9.39 -12.95
CA GLU A 234 11.86 10.79 -13.25
C GLU A 234 11.55 11.04 -14.75
N LYS A 235 12.13 10.23 -15.64
CA LYS A 235 11.96 10.37 -17.10
C LYS A 235 10.55 10.07 -17.61
N ASN A 236 9.74 9.34 -16.84
CA ASN A 236 8.41 8.90 -17.29
C ASN A 236 7.28 9.87 -16.93
N LEU A 237 7.54 10.90 -16.12
CA LEU A 237 6.54 11.85 -15.67
C LEU A 237 6.38 13.08 -16.61
N PHE A 238 7.35 13.34 -17.50
CA PHE A 238 7.37 14.53 -18.33
C PHE A 238 7.63 14.27 -19.83
N SER A 239 7.62 13.01 -20.28
CA SER A 239 7.74 12.68 -21.70
C SER A 239 6.37 12.49 -22.35
N GLU A 240 5.54 13.53 -22.36
CA GLU A 240 4.50 13.67 -23.36
C GLU A 240 4.95 14.74 -24.36
N ASN A 241 5.31 14.27 -25.54
CA ASN A 241 5.26 15.02 -26.78
C ASN A 241 4.30 14.34 -27.75
#